data_a0ed6525f198f104934b8abfee21630e
#
_entry.id   a0ed6525f198f104934b8abfee21630e
#
_cell.length_a   1.000
_cell.length_b   1.000
_cell.length_c   1.000
_cell.angle_alpha   90.00
_cell.angle_beta   90.00
_cell.angle_gamma   90.00
#
_symmetry.space_group_name_H-M   'P 1'
#
loop_
_entity.id
_entity.type
_entity.pdbx_description
1 polymer ?
#
loop_
_entity_poly.entity_id
_entity_poly.type
_entity_poly.pdbx_seq_one_letter_code
_entity_poly.pdbx_strand_id
1 'polypeptide(L)'
;NVSNNSDVTLIQGLGAVSFASPSDQAKHESFVLAPQYEKATVNDNNETTNYLDTTVNLIKEIEGKYNIDANRLYTTGQSMGGMSSIALNIKYPDLFAASYLVACQWDAQLMSSMYNKNMWIVVSQGDLKAYPGMNASTEVFEQLGGKVDRAVWSGNATKEEIATNAAKMIGTDTNIKYVALEKGTVVPSGQDDNGGSNHTNTWRIAYTFEPVRDWLFTQIKK
;
A
#
# COMPACT_ATOMS: atom_id res chain seq x y z
N ASN A 1 8.20 -4.25 -11.32
CA ASN A 1 8.84 -4.50 -12.61
C ASN A 1 8.01 -5.44 -13.45
N VAL A 2 8.00 -5.21 -14.75
CA VAL A 2 7.35 -6.07 -15.72
C VAL A 2 8.35 -7.13 -16.19
N SER A 3 7.95 -8.40 -16.17
CA SER A 3 8.80 -9.54 -16.54
C SER A 3 7.95 -10.80 -16.69
N ASN A 4 8.40 -11.75 -17.49
CA ASN A 4 7.83 -13.12 -17.53
C ASN A 4 8.49 -14.04 -16.49
N ASN A 5 9.41 -13.51 -15.67
CA ASN A 5 10.10 -14.30 -14.65
C ASN A 5 9.52 -14.00 -13.27
N SER A 6 8.89 -14.97 -12.64
CA SER A 6 8.34 -14.88 -11.29
C SER A 6 9.40 -14.67 -10.20
N ASP A 7 10.68 -15.02 -10.47
CA ASP A 7 11.77 -14.78 -9.51
C ASP A 7 11.97 -13.28 -9.22
N VAL A 8 11.55 -12.41 -10.13
CA VAL A 8 11.55 -10.96 -9.93
C VAL A 8 10.69 -10.57 -8.72
N THR A 9 9.60 -11.27 -8.47
CA THR A 9 8.74 -11.03 -7.31
C THR A 9 9.49 -11.26 -5.99
N LEU A 10 10.34 -12.27 -5.92
CA LEU A 10 11.13 -12.58 -4.72
C LEU A 10 12.20 -11.51 -4.42
N ILE A 11 12.70 -10.84 -5.46
CA ILE A 11 13.75 -9.82 -5.32
C ILE A 11 13.15 -8.43 -5.10
N GLN A 12 12.06 -8.10 -5.76
CA GLN A 12 11.49 -6.75 -5.80
C GLN A 12 10.11 -6.64 -5.17
N GLY A 13 9.41 -7.74 -4.95
CA GLY A 13 8.08 -7.79 -4.37
C GLY A 13 8.09 -7.76 -2.84
N LEU A 14 8.76 -6.78 -2.21
CA LEU A 14 8.89 -6.71 -0.75
C LEU A 14 7.54 -6.81 -0.02
N GLY A 15 6.47 -6.24 -0.57
CA GLY A 15 5.13 -6.40 -0.03
C GLY A 15 4.75 -7.88 0.08
N ALA A 16 4.81 -8.62 -1.04
CA ALA A 16 4.47 -10.04 -1.04
C ALA A 16 5.36 -10.86 -0.11
N VAL A 17 6.69 -10.64 -0.17
CA VAL A 17 7.67 -11.37 0.65
C VAL A 17 7.46 -11.12 2.14
N SER A 18 7.12 -9.88 2.53
CA SER A 18 6.87 -9.54 3.94
C SER A 18 5.65 -10.29 4.49
N PHE A 19 4.54 -10.30 3.76
CA PHE A 19 3.32 -11.02 4.17
C PHE A 19 3.45 -12.55 4.07
N ALA A 20 4.30 -13.06 3.17
CA ALA A 20 4.58 -14.49 3.05
C ALA A 20 5.68 -14.99 4.01
N SER A 21 6.30 -14.11 4.79
CA SER A 21 7.38 -14.49 5.71
C SER A 21 6.88 -15.42 6.80
N PRO A 22 7.68 -16.39 7.29
CA PRO A 22 7.27 -17.28 8.37
C PRO A 22 6.81 -16.55 9.63
N SER A 23 7.43 -15.42 9.96
CA SER A 23 7.07 -14.63 11.14
C SER A 23 5.72 -13.94 11.00
N ASP A 24 5.36 -13.47 9.81
CA ASP A 24 4.07 -12.84 9.54
C ASP A 24 2.97 -13.90 9.45
N GLN A 25 3.23 -15.00 8.75
CA GLN A 25 2.30 -16.13 8.63
C GLN A 25 1.98 -16.78 9.97
N ALA A 26 2.94 -16.81 10.92
CA ALA A 26 2.69 -17.32 12.26
C ALA A 26 1.69 -16.46 13.08
N LYS A 27 1.52 -15.19 12.71
CA LYS A 27 0.54 -14.28 13.32
C LYS A 27 -0.75 -14.18 12.52
N HIS A 28 -0.62 -14.18 11.20
CA HIS A 28 -1.68 -13.91 10.24
C HIS A 28 -1.64 -14.94 9.12
N GLU A 29 -2.10 -16.16 9.43
CA GLU A 29 -2.22 -17.21 8.41
C GLU A 29 -3.08 -16.72 7.26
N SER A 30 -2.50 -16.63 6.06
CA SER A 30 -3.14 -16.04 4.90
C SER A 30 -2.56 -16.53 3.58
N PHE A 31 -3.37 -16.52 2.54
CA PHE A 31 -2.90 -16.66 1.17
C PHE A 31 -2.30 -15.35 0.67
N VAL A 32 -1.12 -15.40 0.08
CA VAL A 32 -0.46 -14.24 -0.50
C VAL A 32 -0.40 -14.41 -2.01
N LEU A 33 -1.18 -13.59 -2.72
CA LEU A 33 -1.20 -13.58 -4.19
C LEU A 33 -0.32 -12.44 -4.70
N ALA A 34 0.72 -12.77 -5.43
CA ALA A 34 1.66 -11.83 -6.04
C ALA A 34 1.76 -12.06 -7.55
N PRO A 35 0.82 -11.56 -8.34
CA PRO A 35 0.81 -11.80 -9.77
C PRO A 35 1.95 -11.05 -10.46
N GLN A 36 2.64 -11.72 -11.37
CA GLN A 36 3.67 -11.17 -12.23
C GLN A 36 3.11 -10.96 -13.64
N TYR A 37 3.28 -9.77 -14.19
CA TYR A 37 2.75 -9.39 -15.50
C TYR A 37 3.87 -9.12 -16.51
N GLU A 38 3.63 -9.45 -17.76
CA GLU A 38 4.56 -9.17 -18.87
C GLU A 38 4.63 -7.68 -19.22
N LYS A 39 3.58 -6.93 -18.94
CA LYS A 39 3.48 -5.49 -19.21
C LYS A 39 2.96 -4.74 -18.01
N ALA A 40 3.13 -3.43 -18.01
CA ALA A 40 2.61 -2.56 -16.97
C ALA A 40 1.08 -2.70 -16.84
N THR A 41 0.60 -2.75 -15.62
CA THR A 41 -0.83 -2.82 -15.29
C THR A 41 -1.49 -1.44 -15.35
N VAL A 42 -0.71 -0.41 -15.02
CA VAL A 42 -1.10 1.00 -14.98
C VAL A 42 0.10 1.88 -15.38
N ASN A 43 -0.12 3.17 -15.62
CA ASN A 43 0.93 4.15 -15.90
C ASN A 43 0.69 5.49 -15.18
N ASP A 44 1.64 6.42 -15.30
CA ASP A 44 1.59 7.76 -14.69
C ASP A 44 0.48 8.67 -15.25
N ASN A 45 -0.16 8.32 -16.37
CA ASN A 45 -1.34 9.01 -16.91
C ASN A 45 -2.65 8.48 -16.32
N ASN A 46 -2.60 7.63 -15.31
CA ASN A 46 -3.75 6.95 -14.69
C ASN A 46 -4.50 6.02 -15.66
N GLU A 47 -3.84 5.57 -16.72
CA GLU A 47 -4.39 4.58 -17.64
C GLU A 47 -4.20 3.18 -17.07
N THR A 48 -5.18 2.32 -17.32
CA THR A 48 -5.21 0.93 -16.84
C THR A 48 -5.25 -0.05 -18.01
N THR A 49 -4.81 -1.26 -17.77
CA THR A 49 -4.89 -2.36 -18.73
C THR A 49 -5.87 -3.44 -18.26
N ASN A 50 -6.19 -4.39 -19.14
CA ASN A 50 -7.02 -5.54 -18.82
C ASN A 50 -6.42 -6.49 -17.76
N TYR A 51 -5.16 -6.31 -17.39
CA TYR A 51 -4.54 -7.08 -16.31
C TYR A 51 -5.23 -6.87 -14.95
N LEU A 52 -5.90 -5.74 -14.73
CA LEU A 52 -6.72 -5.55 -13.53
C LEU A 52 -7.89 -6.54 -13.48
N ASP A 53 -8.61 -6.70 -14.60
CA ASP A 53 -9.71 -7.68 -14.71
C ASP A 53 -9.21 -9.11 -14.59
N THR A 54 -8.07 -9.41 -15.22
CA THR A 54 -7.40 -10.70 -15.11
C THR A 54 -7.04 -11.01 -13.65
N THR A 55 -6.56 -10.03 -12.91
CA THR A 55 -6.25 -10.17 -11.48
C THR A 55 -7.51 -10.49 -10.67
N VAL A 56 -8.60 -9.79 -10.90
CA VAL A 56 -9.87 -10.04 -10.21
C VAL A 56 -10.44 -11.42 -10.56
N ASN A 57 -10.34 -11.84 -11.80
CA ASN A 57 -10.76 -13.20 -12.22
C ASN A 57 -9.91 -14.26 -11.52
N LEU A 58 -8.60 -14.05 -11.41
CA LEU A 58 -7.70 -14.95 -10.67
C LEU A 58 -8.05 -15.01 -9.17
N ILE A 59 -8.35 -13.86 -8.54
CA ILE A 59 -8.80 -13.81 -7.14
C ILE A 59 -10.06 -14.68 -6.98
N LYS A 60 -11.08 -14.51 -7.82
CA LYS A 60 -12.33 -15.29 -7.78
C LYS A 60 -12.10 -16.78 -8.01
N GLU A 61 -11.17 -17.14 -8.90
CA GLU A 61 -10.80 -18.54 -9.12
C GLU A 61 -10.17 -19.16 -7.87
N ILE A 62 -9.28 -18.41 -7.20
CA ILE A 62 -8.61 -18.84 -5.97
C ILE A 62 -9.63 -18.95 -4.81
N GLU A 63 -10.55 -18.00 -4.67
CA GLU A 63 -11.65 -18.06 -3.70
C GLU A 63 -12.51 -19.31 -3.90
N GLY A 64 -12.75 -19.71 -5.14
CA GLY A 64 -13.50 -20.93 -5.44
C GLY A 64 -12.75 -22.24 -5.14
N LYS A 65 -11.42 -22.20 -5.04
CA LYS A 65 -10.58 -23.38 -4.81
C LYS A 65 -10.15 -23.57 -3.35
N TYR A 66 -10.07 -22.51 -2.59
CA TYR A 66 -9.52 -22.50 -1.24
C TYR A 66 -10.53 -21.88 -0.26
N ASN A 67 -10.41 -22.23 1.01
CA ASN A 67 -11.23 -21.66 2.08
C ASN A 67 -10.74 -20.24 2.42
N ILE A 68 -11.17 -19.26 1.64
CA ILE A 68 -10.82 -17.86 1.78
C ILE A 68 -12.04 -17.08 2.27
N ASP A 69 -11.86 -16.25 3.30
CA ASP A 69 -12.88 -15.31 3.73
C ASP A 69 -12.92 -14.10 2.77
N ALA A 70 -13.93 -14.07 1.90
CA ALA A 70 -14.15 -12.99 0.95
C ALA A 70 -14.35 -11.61 1.59
N ASN A 71 -14.64 -11.54 2.90
CA ASN A 71 -14.73 -10.28 3.64
C ASN A 71 -13.37 -9.78 4.15
N ARG A 72 -12.31 -10.56 3.98
CA ARG A 72 -10.94 -10.29 4.43
C ARG A 72 -9.93 -10.31 3.29
N LEU A 73 -10.30 -9.74 2.15
CA LEU A 73 -9.39 -9.51 1.04
C LEU A 73 -8.69 -8.17 1.24
N TYR A 74 -7.39 -8.17 1.13
CA TYR A 74 -6.56 -6.97 1.29
C TYR A 74 -5.70 -6.76 0.06
N THR A 75 -5.33 -5.50 -0.20
CA THR A 75 -4.37 -5.21 -1.25
C THR A 75 -3.23 -4.36 -0.72
N THR A 76 -2.04 -4.60 -1.23
CA THR A 76 -0.87 -3.78 -0.97
C THR A 76 -0.03 -3.65 -2.24
N GLY A 77 0.74 -2.61 -2.30
CA GLY A 77 1.70 -2.41 -3.38
C GLY A 77 2.56 -1.19 -3.17
N GLN A 78 3.75 -1.25 -3.73
CA GLN A 78 4.68 -0.14 -3.79
C GLN A 78 4.75 0.44 -5.20
N SER A 79 4.90 1.75 -5.32
CA SER A 79 5.05 2.43 -6.61
C SER A 79 3.91 2.03 -7.57
N MET A 80 4.21 1.51 -8.76
CA MET A 80 3.21 1.02 -9.71
C MET A 80 2.28 -0.07 -9.10
N GLY A 81 2.76 -0.89 -8.17
CA GLY A 81 1.92 -1.86 -7.44
C GLY A 81 0.88 -1.17 -6.55
N GLY A 82 1.24 -0.07 -5.89
CA GLY A 82 0.30 0.78 -5.16
C GLY A 82 -0.71 1.46 -6.08
N MET A 83 -0.27 1.95 -7.23
CA MET A 83 -1.14 2.50 -8.28
C MET A 83 -2.13 1.45 -8.80
N SER A 84 -1.68 0.22 -9.00
CA SER A 84 -2.55 -0.91 -9.38
C SER A 84 -3.57 -1.23 -8.29
N SER A 85 -3.16 -1.17 -7.01
CA SER A 85 -4.08 -1.33 -5.88
C SER A 85 -5.14 -0.24 -5.84
N ILE A 86 -4.77 1.01 -6.10
CA ILE A 86 -5.70 2.14 -6.21
C ILE A 86 -6.68 1.91 -7.36
N ALA A 87 -6.19 1.60 -8.55
CA ALA A 87 -7.02 1.37 -9.72
C ALA A 87 -8.00 0.19 -9.53
N LEU A 88 -7.58 -0.87 -8.84
CA LEU A 88 -8.45 -1.99 -8.45
C LEU A 88 -9.55 -1.53 -7.48
N ASN A 89 -9.23 -0.72 -6.46
CA ASN A 89 -10.23 -0.19 -5.52
C ASN A 89 -11.25 0.75 -6.19
N ILE A 90 -10.81 1.54 -7.18
CA ILE A 90 -11.70 2.42 -7.95
C ILE A 90 -12.65 1.57 -8.81
N LYS A 91 -12.11 0.59 -9.52
CA LYS A 91 -12.87 -0.24 -10.47
C LYS A 91 -13.76 -1.28 -9.78
N TYR A 92 -13.31 -1.79 -8.63
CA TYR A 92 -13.99 -2.84 -7.85
C TYR A 92 -14.10 -2.41 -6.39
N PRO A 93 -14.97 -1.43 -6.07
CA PRO A 93 -14.97 -0.74 -4.77
C PRO A 93 -15.29 -1.64 -3.58
N ASP A 94 -15.95 -2.79 -3.81
CA ASP A 94 -16.34 -3.72 -2.74
C ASP A 94 -15.47 -4.98 -2.69
N LEU A 95 -14.34 -4.98 -3.42
CA LEU A 95 -13.46 -6.15 -3.46
C LEU A 95 -12.63 -6.28 -2.18
N PHE A 96 -12.00 -5.21 -1.72
CA PHE A 96 -11.04 -5.23 -0.61
C PHE A 96 -11.59 -4.63 0.68
N ALA A 97 -11.28 -5.26 1.80
CA ALA A 97 -11.57 -4.76 3.14
C ALA A 97 -10.69 -3.56 3.53
N ALA A 98 -9.44 -3.59 3.11
CA ALA A 98 -8.48 -2.51 3.32
C ALA A 98 -7.31 -2.56 2.34
N SER A 99 -6.56 -1.44 2.29
CA SER A 99 -5.39 -1.28 1.41
C SER A 99 -4.19 -0.74 2.17
N TYR A 100 -3.00 -1.28 1.91
CA TYR A 100 -1.74 -0.74 2.37
C TYR A 100 -0.95 -0.19 1.16
N LEU A 101 -0.93 1.13 1.01
CA LEU A 101 -0.42 1.84 -0.16
C LEU A 101 0.94 2.47 0.14
N VAL A 102 1.98 2.13 -0.62
CA VAL A 102 3.36 2.53 -0.33
C VAL A 102 3.99 3.22 -1.52
N ALA A 103 4.54 4.44 -1.30
CA ALA A 103 5.30 5.20 -2.30
C ALA A 103 4.60 5.24 -3.68
N CYS A 104 3.33 5.56 -3.70
CA CYS A 104 2.53 5.62 -4.93
C CYS A 104 1.69 6.90 -4.96
N GLN A 105 1.15 7.21 -6.12
CA GLN A 105 0.22 8.32 -6.35
C GLN A 105 -0.83 7.90 -7.38
N TRP A 106 -1.87 8.69 -7.46
CA TRP A 106 -2.89 8.64 -8.50
C TRP A 106 -3.51 10.03 -8.67
N ASP A 107 -4.27 10.26 -9.70
CA ASP A 107 -5.05 11.50 -9.81
C ASP A 107 -6.03 11.60 -8.64
N ALA A 108 -5.99 12.73 -7.93
CA ALA A 108 -6.74 12.92 -6.70
C ALA A 108 -8.27 12.88 -6.92
N GLN A 109 -8.75 13.38 -8.07
CA GLN A 109 -10.17 13.37 -8.40
C GLN A 109 -10.64 11.96 -8.76
N LEU A 110 -9.81 11.18 -9.46
CA LEU A 110 -10.11 9.78 -9.76
C LEU A 110 -10.13 8.92 -8.51
N MET A 111 -9.33 9.26 -7.48
CA MET A 111 -9.34 8.58 -6.17
C MET A 111 -10.53 8.97 -5.30
N SER A 112 -11.32 9.97 -5.65
CA SER A 112 -12.41 10.50 -4.82
C SER A 112 -13.36 9.43 -4.26
N SER A 113 -13.66 8.38 -5.02
CA SER A 113 -14.50 7.27 -4.59
C SER A 113 -13.94 6.45 -3.41
N MET A 114 -12.65 6.64 -3.08
CA MET A 114 -11.98 5.90 -2.01
C MET A 114 -12.02 6.64 -0.65
N TYR A 115 -12.66 7.81 -0.55
CA TYR A 115 -12.66 8.67 0.65
C TYR A 115 -13.12 8.00 1.95
N ASN A 116 -13.89 6.94 1.86
CA ASN A 116 -14.41 6.18 3.01
C ASN A 116 -13.85 4.76 3.14
N LYS A 117 -12.82 4.41 2.35
CA LYS A 117 -12.18 3.09 2.42
C LYS A 117 -11.13 3.04 3.54
N ASN A 118 -10.93 1.85 4.11
CA ASN A 118 -9.87 1.65 5.08
C ASN A 118 -8.52 1.62 4.35
N MET A 119 -7.66 2.59 4.62
CA MET A 119 -6.35 2.69 3.97
C MET A 119 -5.26 3.07 4.96
N TRP A 120 -4.10 2.43 4.81
CA TRP A 120 -2.85 2.92 5.37
C TRP A 120 -1.93 3.33 4.24
N ILE A 121 -1.49 4.56 4.25
CA ILE A 121 -0.67 5.16 3.19
C ILE A 121 0.67 5.55 3.79
N VAL A 122 1.77 5.16 3.14
CA VAL A 122 3.12 5.57 3.54
C VAL A 122 3.86 6.13 2.33
N VAL A 123 4.32 7.38 2.45
CA VAL A 123 5.14 8.08 1.45
C VAL A 123 6.34 8.74 2.12
N SER A 124 7.37 9.15 1.37
CA SER A 124 8.46 9.97 1.89
C SER A 124 8.25 11.43 1.50
N GLN A 125 8.52 12.36 2.42
CA GLN A 125 8.53 13.80 2.12
C GLN A 125 9.55 14.18 1.03
N GLY A 126 10.57 13.34 0.82
CA GLY A 126 11.55 13.52 -0.24
C GLY A 126 11.14 12.94 -1.60
N ASP A 127 10.04 12.18 -1.68
CA ASP A 127 9.50 11.65 -2.94
C ASP A 127 8.73 12.74 -3.69
N LEU A 128 9.26 13.18 -4.83
CA LEU A 128 8.73 14.32 -5.59
C LEU A 128 7.43 14.02 -6.36
N LYS A 129 6.97 12.77 -6.38
CA LYS A 129 5.70 12.36 -7.00
C LYS A 129 4.70 11.85 -5.98
N ALA A 130 5.06 10.83 -5.20
CA ALA A 130 4.13 10.17 -4.29
C ALA A 130 3.68 11.10 -3.14
N TYR A 131 4.59 11.91 -2.58
CA TYR A 131 4.25 12.81 -1.49
C TYR A 131 3.24 13.88 -1.89
N PRO A 132 3.49 14.72 -2.93
CA PRO A 132 2.51 15.71 -3.34
C PRO A 132 1.22 15.09 -3.89
N GLY A 133 1.30 13.95 -4.60
CA GLY A 133 0.13 13.26 -5.13
C GLY A 133 -0.80 12.74 -4.04
N MET A 134 -0.25 12.09 -3.01
CA MET A 134 -1.07 11.60 -1.89
C MET A 134 -1.55 12.70 -0.95
N ASN A 135 -0.81 13.81 -0.82
CA ASN A 135 -1.34 14.99 -0.13
C ASN A 135 -2.61 15.49 -0.82
N ALA A 136 -2.57 15.71 -2.14
CA ALA A 136 -3.73 16.14 -2.90
C ALA A 136 -4.90 15.16 -2.78
N SER A 137 -4.64 13.85 -2.87
CA SER A 137 -5.69 12.83 -2.74
C SER A 137 -6.34 12.85 -1.35
N THR A 138 -5.53 12.94 -0.29
CA THR A 138 -6.07 12.96 1.08
C THR A 138 -6.81 14.26 1.40
N GLU A 139 -6.45 15.40 0.79
CA GLU A 139 -7.22 16.64 0.86
C GLU A 139 -8.60 16.50 0.19
N VAL A 140 -8.66 15.85 -0.98
CA VAL A 140 -9.95 15.54 -1.63
C VAL A 140 -10.79 14.63 -0.76
N PHE A 141 -10.21 13.63 -0.12
CA PHE A 141 -10.93 12.75 0.80
C PHE A 141 -11.55 13.52 1.98
N GLU A 142 -10.81 14.45 2.59
CA GLU A 142 -11.33 15.29 3.68
C GLU A 142 -12.47 16.20 3.22
N GLN A 143 -12.36 16.79 2.02
CA GLN A 143 -13.43 17.59 1.41
C GLN A 143 -14.73 16.80 1.20
N LEU A 144 -14.63 15.49 0.99
CA LEU A 144 -15.75 14.56 0.82
C LEU A 144 -16.26 13.97 2.15
N GLY A 145 -15.69 14.39 3.29
CA GLY A 145 -16.05 13.91 4.62
C GLY A 145 -15.29 12.67 5.07
N GLY A 146 -14.26 12.26 4.33
CA GLY A 146 -13.31 11.22 4.76
C GLY A 146 -12.52 11.66 5.99
N LYS A 147 -12.29 10.71 6.90
CA LYS A 147 -11.52 10.97 8.13
C LYS A 147 -10.07 10.53 7.91
N VAL A 148 -9.17 11.50 7.77
CA VAL A 148 -7.74 11.27 7.56
C VAL A 148 -6.95 11.59 8.82
N ASP A 149 -6.21 10.62 9.34
CA ASP A 149 -5.22 10.83 10.39
C ASP A 149 -3.83 10.96 9.75
N ARG A 150 -3.12 12.04 10.07
CA ARG A 150 -1.83 12.37 9.46
C ARG A 150 -0.72 12.35 10.49
N ALA A 151 0.39 11.72 10.15
CA ALA A 151 1.59 11.73 10.97
C ALA A 151 2.86 11.86 10.12
N VAL A 152 3.90 12.41 10.73
CA VAL A 152 5.26 12.39 10.20
C VAL A 152 6.08 11.46 11.09
N TRP A 153 6.68 10.43 10.49
CA TRP A 153 7.53 9.48 11.20
C TRP A 153 8.96 9.54 10.68
N SER A 154 9.94 9.38 11.58
CA SER A 154 11.33 9.22 11.15
C SER A 154 11.50 7.88 10.39
N GLY A 155 12.18 7.91 9.25
CA GLY A 155 12.61 6.67 8.55
C GLY A 155 13.63 5.86 9.34
N ASN A 156 14.27 6.47 10.34
CA ASN A 156 15.22 5.82 11.25
C ASN A 156 14.59 5.43 12.61
N ALA A 157 13.25 5.51 12.72
CA ALA A 157 12.56 5.18 13.97
C ALA A 157 12.80 3.72 14.39
N THR A 158 12.97 3.50 15.68
CA THR A 158 13.09 2.15 16.26
C THR A 158 11.76 1.39 16.15
N LYS A 159 11.79 0.08 16.36
CA LYS A 159 10.57 -0.74 16.39
C LYS A 159 9.60 -0.27 17.46
N GLU A 160 10.09 0.14 18.62
CA GLU A 160 9.32 0.64 19.75
C GLU A 160 8.65 1.97 19.44
N GLU A 161 9.35 2.87 18.76
CA GLU A 161 8.80 4.15 18.29
C GLU A 161 7.72 3.93 17.23
N ILE A 162 7.96 3.03 16.27
CA ILE A 162 6.96 2.66 15.26
C ILE A 162 5.72 2.04 15.93
N ALA A 163 5.90 1.12 16.88
CA ALA A 163 4.79 0.52 17.61
C ALA A 163 3.96 1.57 18.36
N THR A 164 4.63 2.50 19.05
CA THR A 164 3.98 3.59 19.77
C THR A 164 3.22 4.53 18.84
N ASN A 165 3.83 4.91 17.73
CA ASN A 165 3.22 5.81 16.75
C ASN A 165 2.05 5.16 16.02
N ALA A 166 2.18 3.90 15.65
CA ALA A 166 1.09 3.13 15.03
C ALA A 166 -0.08 2.96 15.99
N ALA A 167 0.17 2.64 17.28
CA ALA A 167 -0.88 2.50 18.28
C ALA A 167 -1.70 3.80 18.44
N LYS A 168 -1.06 4.97 18.41
CA LYS A 168 -1.76 6.26 18.44
C LYS A 168 -2.72 6.41 17.27
N MET A 169 -2.25 6.12 16.04
CA MET A 169 -3.08 6.22 14.83
C MET A 169 -4.19 5.16 14.80
N ILE A 170 -3.91 3.94 15.27
CA ILE A 170 -4.92 2.87 15.36
C ILE A 170 -6.03 3.24 16.34
N GLY A 171 -5.69 3.94 17.43
CA GLY A 171 -6.64 4.40 18.44
C GLY A 171 -7.58 5.53 17.99
N THR A 172 -7.36 6.12 16.81
CA THR A 172 -8.25 7.17 16.27
C THR A 172 -9.43 6.57 15.52
N ASP A 173 -10.58 7.26 15.55
CA ASP A 173 -11.78 6.91 14.76
C ASP A 173 -11.62 7.42 13.31
N THR A 174 -10.57 6.97 12.63
CA THR A 174 -10.29 7.33 11.24
C THR A 174 -10.09 6.08 10.39
N ASN A 175 -10.61 6.09 9.18
CA ASN A 175 -10.46 4.99 8.23
C ASN A 175 -9.21 5.15 7.34
N ILE A 176 -8.68 6.36 7.22
CA ILE A 176 -7.48 6.64 6.42
C ILE A 176 -6.36 7.08 7.34
N LYS A 177 -5.27 6.34 7.30
CA LYS A 177 -4.05 6.64 8.05
C LYS A 177 -2.94 7.00 7.07
N TYR A 178 -2.47 8.24 7.16
CA TYR A 178 -1.47 8.78 6.25
C TYR A 178 -0.18 9.11 6.99
N VAL A 179 0.88 8.42 6.63
CA VAL A 179 2.22 8.60 7.21
C VAL A 179 3.17 9.16 6.15
N ALA A 180 3.74 10.31 6.42
CA ALA A 180 4.87 10.85 5.67
C ALA A 180 6.18 10.54 6.40
N LEU A 181 7.10 9.83 5.77
CA LEU A 181 8.45 9.65 6.31
C LEU A 181 9.22 10.95 6.17
N GLU A 182 9.84 11.39 7.25
CA GLU A 182 10.54 12.66 7.36
C GLU A 182 11.71 12.73 6.35
N LYS A 183 11.79 13.86 5.64
CA LYS A 183 12.89 14.12 4.70
C LYS A 183 14.23 14.07 5.42
N GLY A 184 15.23 13.47 4.77
CA GLY A 184 16.58 13.29 5.32
C GLY A 184 16.72 12.07 6.24
N THR A 185 15.66 11.30 6.48
CA THR A 185 15.70 10.10 7.32
C THR A 185 15.47 8.80 6.54
N VAL A 186 15.14 8.90 5.25
CA VAL A 186 14.73 7.76 4.42
C VAL A 186 15.90 7.17 3.62
N VAL A 187 16.78 8.04 3.15
CA VAL A 187 17.92 7.63 2.30
C VAL A 187 19.11 7.27 3.18
N PRO A 188 19.69 6.08 3.02
CA PRO A 188 20.87 5.68 3.78
C PRO A 188 22.08 6.61 3.55
N SER A 189 22.93 6.74 4.56
CA SER A 189 24.19 7.48 4.43
C SER A 189 25.04 6.95 3.28
N GLY A 190 25.59 7.84 2.48
CA GLY A 190 26.41 7.51 1.32
C GLY A 190 25.62 7.29 0.02
N GLN A 191 24.30 7.35 0.06
CA GLN A 191 23.44 7.39 -1.14
C GLN A 191 22.97 8.84 -1.38
N ASP A 192 22.86 9.26 -2.65
CA ASP A 192 22.35 10.59 -2.98
C ASP A 192 20.90 10.76 -2.52
N ASP A 193 20.64 11.78 -1.71
CA ASP A 193 19.30 12.12 -1.22
C ASP A 193 18.54 12.91 -2.29
N ASN A 194 17.89 12.19 -3.18
CA ASN A 194 17.06 12.73 -4.25
C ASN A 194 15.67 12.07 -4.28
N GLY A 195 14.77 12.55 -5.16
CA GLY A 195 13.41 12.02 -5.26
C GLY A 195 13.34 10.53 -5.55
N GLY A 196 14.22 10.02 -6.43
CA GLY A 196 14.28 8.59 -6.76
C GLY A 196 14.75 7.73 -5.60
N SER A 197 15.77 8.19 -4.86
CA SER A 197 16.27 7.50 -3.67
C SER A 197 15.24 7.48 -2.54
N ASN A 198 14.55 8.61 -2.30
CA ASN A 198 13.45 8.67 -1.36
C ASN A 198 12.32 7.71 -1.76
N HIS A 199 11.94 7.70 -3.04
CA HIS A 199 10.95 6.80 -3.58
C HIS A 199 11.30 5.34 -3.30
N THR A 200 12.48 4.90 -3.71
CA THR A 200 12.89 3.49 -3.62
C THR A 200 13.18 3.00 -2.20
N ASN A 201 13.63 3.87 -1.30
CA ASN A 201 13.88 3.48 0.08
C ASN A 201 12.60 3.50 0.94
N THR A 202 11.54 4.21 0.52
CA THR A 202 10.28 4.26 1.26
C THR A 202 9.71 2.86 1.52
N TRP A 203 9.62 1.97 0.53
CA TRP A 203 9.03 0.64 0.75
C TRP A 203 9.93 -0.30 1.55
N ARG A 204 11.26 -0.11 1.54
CA ARG A 204 12.16 -0.87 2.39
C ARG A 204 11.90 -0.61 3.86
N ILE A 205 11.50 0.63 4.20
CA ILE A 205 11.13 1.05 5.55
C ILE A 205 9.69 0.64 5.83
N ALA A 206 8.73 1.03 4.98
CA ALA A 206 7.31 0.83 5.20
C ALA A 206 6.94 -0.63 5.46
N TYR A 207 7.46 -1.57 4.69
CA TYR A 207 7.16 -3.00 4.89
C TYR A 207 7.80 -3.62 6.14
N THR A 208 8.64 -2.89 6.87
CA THR A 208 9.10 -3.31 8.21
C THR A 208 8.10 -2.93 9.31
N PHE A 209 7.09 -2.11 9.01
CA PHE A 209 6.09 -1.66 9.98
C PHE A 209 5.11 -2.78 10.34
N GLU A 210 5.51 -3.64 11.26
CA GLU A 210 4.73 -4.79 11.71
C GLU A 210 3.33 -4.37 12.23
N PRO A 211 3.18 -3.32 13.08
CA PRO A 211 1.85 -2.90 13.56
C PRO A 211 0.90 -2.45 12.44
N VAL A 212 1.43 -1.98 11.31
CA VAL A 212 0.62 -1.60 10.13
C VAL A 212 0.10 -2.84 9.43
N ARG A 213 0.93 -3.88 9.31
CA ARG A 213 0.48 -5.18 8.78
C ARG A 213 -0.54 -5.82 9.71
N ASP A 214 -0.30 -5.79 11.03
CA ASP A 214 -1.26 -6.28 12.02
C ASP A 214 -2.62 -5.56 11.90
N TRP A 215 -2.60 -4.22 11.78
CA TRP A 215 -3.82 -3.44 11.56
C TRP A 215 -4.58 -3.86 10.30
N LEU A 216 -3.89 -4.14 9.20
CA LEU A 216 -4.52 -4.55 7.94
C LEU A 216 -5.42 -5.79 8.15
N PHE A 217 -4.94 -6.79 8.88
CA PHE A 217 -5.66 -8.03 9.17
C PHE A 217 -6.82 -7.86 10.16
N THR A 218 -6.92 -6.73 10.86
CA THR A 218 -8.09 -6.42 11.69
C THR A 218 -9.29 -5.91 10.90
N GLN A 219 -9.09 -5.53 9.63
CA GLN A 219 -10.13 -4.92 8.82
C GLN A 219 -11.03 -6.00 8.19
N ILE A 220 -12.33 -5.71 8.16
CA ILE A 220 -13.35 -6.58 7.55
C ILE A 220 -14.23 -5.70 6.68
N LYS A 221 -14.68 -6.21 5.52
CA LYS A 221 -15.66 -5.50 4.69
C LYS A 221 -16.94 -5.25 5.49
N LYS A 222 -17.46 -4.04 5.33
CA LYS A 222 -18.73 -3.63 5.93
C LYS A 222 -19.88 -3.97 5.01
#